data_1f778b17a505582aad1e6a409c285c8c
#
_entry.id   1f778b17a505582aad1e6a409c285c8c
#
_cell.length_a   1.000
_cell.length_b   1.000
_cell.length_c   1.000
_cell.angle_alpha   90.00
_cell.angle_beta   90.00
_cell.angle_gamma   90.00
#
_symmetry.space_group_name_H-M   'P 1'
#
loop_
_entity.id
_entity.type
_entity.pdbx_description
1 polymer ?
#
loop_
_entity_poly.entity_id
_entity_poly.type
_entity_poly.pdbx_seq_one_letter_code
_entity_poly.pdbx_strand_id
1 'polypeptide(L)'
;FIPGILAAVGYIIVISLLAVMCGAKDWEDIEIYAQTCAKWLGEFLDLPAKRKIPGHDTFRRVLSALNPKTFSAALFKLTQGLHEAVRGDVIAIDGKTLRGTCERDGHGGLHLVTAWATETSLTLGMVPCDEKSNEIAAIPELLALLDLKGATVTIDAMGCQVAIAQQIRDQKAHYVLGLKGNQSGLLEEMESL
;
A
#
# COMPACT_ATOMS: atom_id res chain seq x y z
N PHE A 1 -23.18 -23.63 -1.98
CA PHE A 1 -22.00 -23.71 -1.09
C PHE A 1 -21.04 -22.51 -1.24
N ILE A 2 -20.81 -22.01 -2.46
CA ILE A 2 -19.87 -20.91 -2.77
C ILE A 2 -20.32 -19.55 -2.21
N PRO A 3 -21.60 -19.13 -2.28
CA PRO A 3 -22.02 -17.80 -1.79
C PRO A 3 -21.77 -17.58 -0.30
N GLY A 4 -21.96 -18.60 0.52
CA GLY A 4 -21.75 -18.51 1.97
C GLY A 4 -20.27 -18.39 2.38
N ILE A 5 -19.34 -18.96 1.60
CA ILE A 5 -17.90 -18.86 1.83
C ILE A 5 -17.42 -17.47 1.42
N LEU A 6 -17.84 -16.96 0.26
CA LEU A 6 -17.51 -15.61 -0.20
C LEU A 6 -17.97 -14.53 0.78
N ALA A 7 -19.20 -14.65 1.28
CA ALA A 7 -19.70 -13.76 2.31
C ALA A 7 -18.85 -13.84 3.60
N ALA A 8 -18.45 -15.05 4.02
CA ALA A 8 -17.61 -15.22 5.22
C ALA A 8 -16.22 -14.59 5.05
N VAL A 9 -15.59 -14.75 3.89
CA VAL A 9 -14.30 -14.11 3.57
C VAL A 9 -14.47 -12.59 3.54
N GLY A 10 -15.55 -12.08 2.94
CA GLY A 10 -15.84 -10.64 2.91
C GLY A 10 -15.95 -10.04 4.31
N TYR A 11 -16.65 -10.68 5.23
CA TYR A 11 -16.75 -10.23 6.64
C TYR A 11 -15.38 -10.17 7.32
N ILE A 12 -14.55 -11.18 7.14
CA ILE A 12 -13.20 -11.24 7.72
C ILE A 12 -12.37 -10.08 7.21
N ILE A 13 -12.39 -9.80 5.91
CA ILE A 13 -11.66 -8.68 5.31
C ILE A 13 -12.16 -7.34 5.89
N VAL A 14 -13.46 -7.10 5.88
CA VAL A 14 -14.03 -5.83 6.35
C VAL A 14 -13.73 -5.61 7.84
N ILE A 15 -13.93 -6.62 8.67
CA ILE A 15 -13.63 -6.54 10.11
C ILE A 15 -12.15 -6.24 10.34
N SER A 16 -11.26 -6.90 9.60
CA SER A 16 -9.81 -6.68 9.73
C SER A 16 -9.41 -5.27 9.30
N LEU A 17 -9.97 -4.76 8.20
CA LEU A 17 -9.72 -3.38 7.76
C LEU A 17 -10.18 -2.37 8.81
N LEU A 18 -11.39 -2.51 9.34
CA LEU A 18 -11.92 -1.63 10.37
C LEU A 18 -11.08 -1.70 11.65
N ALA A 19 -10.67 -2.90 12.07
CA ALA A 19 -9.81 -3.07 13.24
C ALA A 19 -8.45 -2.37 13.06
N VAL A 20 -7.80 -2.53 11.91
CA VAL A 20 -6.53 -1.85 11.60
C VAL A 20 -6.70 -0.34 11.55
N MET A 21 -7.78 0.17 10.99
CA MET A 21 -8.10 1.61 11.01
C MET A 21 -8.33 2.14 12.43
N CYS A 22 -8.80 1.28 13.35
CA CYS A 22 -8.94 1.58 14.76
C CYS A 22 -7.68 1.32 15.60
N GLY A 23 -6.55 0.94 14.96
CA GLY A 23 -5.25 0.82 15.60
C GLY A 23 -4.84 -0.59 16.00
N ALA A 24 -5.54 -1.64 15.54
CA ALA A 24 -5.13 -3.04 15.73
C ALA A 24 -3.75 -3.30 15.09
N LYS A 25 -2.86 -3.96 15.83
CA LYS A 25 -1.46 -4.20 15.44
C LYS A 25 -1.15 -5.66 15.15
N ASP A 26 -1.96 -6.57 15.66
CA ASP A 26 -1.82 -8.01 15.53
C ASP A 26 -3.18 -8.71 15.39
N TRP A 27 -3.15 -10.02 15.29
CA TRP A 27 -4.36 -10.83 15.07
C TRP A 27 -5.26 -10.86 16.30
N GLU A 28 -4.68 -10.80 17.47
CA GLU A 28 -5.36 -10.76 18.76
C GLU A 28 -6.12 -9.44 18.92
N ASP A 29 -5.52 -8.31 18.56
CA ASP A 29 -6.18 -7.00 18.54
C ASP A 29 -7.39 -7.00 17.58
N ILE A 30 -7.29 -7.65 16.42
CA ILE A 30 -8.41 -7.78 15.47
C ILE A 30 -9.56 -8.58 16.12
N GLU A 31 -9.26 -9.66 16.81
CA GLU A 31 -10.27 -10.44 17.53
C GLU A 31 -10.92 -9.61 18.63
N ILE A 32 -10.13 -8.90 19.45
CA ILE A 32 -10.64 -8.04 20.53
C ILE A 32 -11.56 -6.95 19.95
N TYR A 33 -11.13 -6.28 18.87
CA TYR A 33 -11.97 -5.31 18.19
C TYR A 33 -13.30 -5.92 17.72
N ALA A 34 -13.21 -7.05 17.05
CA ALA A 34 -14.39 -7.75 16.53
C ALA A 34 -15.38 -8.16 17.62
N GLN A 35 -14.88 -8.65 18.76
CA GLN A 35 -15.69 -9.00 19.91
C GLN A 35 -16.31 -7.77 20.57
N THR A 36 -15.54 -6.71 20.74
CA THR A 36 -15.98 -5.44 21.36
C THR A 36 -17.09 -4.78 20.52
N CYS A 37 -16.92 -4.77 19.20
CA CYS A 37 -17.85 -4.15 18.27
C CYS A 37 -18.91 -5.13 17.72
N ALA A 38 -19.03 -6.35 18.28
CA ALA A 38 -19.84 -7.44 17.73
C ALA A 38 -21.29 -7.05 17.41
N LYS A 39 -21.93 -6.29 18.30
CA LYS A 39 -23.31 -5.82 18.09
C LYS A 39 -23.41 -4.90 16.89
N TRP A 40 -22.59 -3.88 16.82
CA TRP A 40 -22.55 -2.93 15.71
C TRP A 40 -22.15 -3.59 14.38
N LEU A 41 -21.14 -4.48 14.40
CA LEU A 41 -20.72 -5.25 13.24
C LEU A 41 -21.85 -6.14 12.73
N GLY A 42 -22.66 -6.71 13.65
CA GLY A 42 -23.80 -7.53 13.29
C GLY A 42 -24.90 -6.75 12.56
N GLU A 43 -25.15 -5.53 12.95
CA GLU A 43 -26.10 -4.63 12.31
C GLU A 43 -25.58 -4.09 10.98
N PHE A 44 -24.29 -3.70 10.95
CA PHE A 44 -23.63 -3.10 9.77
C PHE A 44 -23.36 -4.10 8.64
N LEU A 45 -22.94 -5.33 8.98
CA LEU A 45 -22.56 -6.35 8.01
C LEU A 45 -23.68 -7.36 7.71
N ASP A 46 -24.87 -7.15 8.27
CA ASP A 46 -25.98 -8.11 8.16
C ASP A 46 -25.55 -9.54 8.50
N LEU A 47 -24.76 -9.67 9.58
CA LEU A 47 -24.24 -10.95 10.03
C LEU A 47 -25.41 -11.82 10.55
N PRO A 48 -25.53 -13.08 10.10
CA PRO A 48 -26.53 -13.97 10.65
C PRO A 48 -26.40 -14.05 12.19
N ALA A 49 -27.47 -13.84 12.92
CA ALA A 49 -27.51 -13.76 14.39
C ALA A 49 -26.88 -14.97 15.12
N LYS A 50 -26.64 -16.08 14.42
CA LYS A 50 -26.02 -17.29 14.92
C LYS A 50 -24.50 -17.42 14.62
N ARG A 51 -23.89 -16.51 13.88
CA ARG A 51 -22.45 -16.59 13.59
C ARG A 51 -21.65 -16.02 14.76
N LYS A 52 -20.85 -16.88 15.36
CA LYS A 52 -19.79 -16.46 16.28
C LYS A 52 -18.77 -15.59 15.56
N ILE A 53 -18.31 -14.54 16.20
CA ILE A 53 -17.13 -13.78 15.76
C ILE A 53 -15.95 -14.76 15.63
N PRO A 54 -15.21 -14.73 14.51
CA PRO A 54 -14.03 -15.59 14.35
C PRO A 54 -12.95 -15.25 15.37
N GLY A 55 -12.20 -16.26 15.81
CA GLY A 55 -10.99 -16.03 16.61
C GLY A 55 -9.80 -15.60 15.74
N HIS A 56 -8.75 -15.06 16.37
CA HIS A 56 -7.53 -14.56 15.72
C HIS A 56 -6.90 -15.52 14.71
N ASP A 57 -6.86 -16.80 15.01
CA ASP A 57 -6.36 -17.83 14.07
C ASP A 57 -7.14 -17.91 12.76
N THR A 58 -8.45 -17.63 12.80
CA THR A 58 -9.27 -17.62 11.59
C THR A 58 -8.95 -16.38 10.74
N PHE A 59 -8.81 -15.21 11.36
CA PHE A 59 -8.38 -14.00 10.69
C PHE A 59 -7.01 -14.20 10.03
N ARG A 60 -6.02 -14.70 10.77
CA ARG A 60 -4.69 -15.00 10.26
C ARG A 60 -4.75 -15.94 9.07
N ARG A 61 -5.41 -17.07 9.21
CA ARG A 61 -5.47 -18.13 8.18
C ARG A 61 -6.14 -17.67 6.89
N VAL A 62 -7.23 -16.89 6.99
CA VAL A 62 -7.94 -16.40 5.81
C VAL A 62 -7.15 -15.32 5.11
N LEU A 63 -6.63 -14.32 5.83
CA LEU A 63 -5.87 -13.22 5.23
C LEU A 63 -4.54 -13.69 4.63
N SER A 64 -3.85 -14.64 5.27
CA SER A 64 -2.63 -15.25 4.72
C SER A 64 -2.88 -16.10 3.46
N ALA A 65 -4.11 -16.56 3.23
CA ALA A 65 -4.48 -17.30 2.03
C ALA A 65 -4.90 -16.42 0.85
N LEU A 66 -5.06 -15.12 1.06
CA LEU A 66 -5.40 -14.18 -0.01
C LEU A 66 -4.21 -14.00 -0.95
N ASN A 67 -4.50 -13.87 -2.25
CA ASN A 67 -3.48 -13.47 -3.21
C ASN A 67 -3.17 -11.98 -3.02
N PRO A 68 -1.91 -11.59 -2.68
CA PRO A 68 -1.58 -10.21 -2.36
C PRO A 68 -1.84 -9.24 -3.50
N LYS A 69 -1.55 -9.63 -4.75
CA LYS A 69 -1.76 -8.78 -5.94
C LYS A 69 -3.25 -8.49 -6.16
N THR A 70 -4.09 -9.53 -6.07
CA THR A 70 -5.55 -9.38 -6.24
C THR A 70 -6.14 -8.55 -5.10
N PHE A 71 -5.68 -8.76 -3.86
CA PHE A 71 -6.14 -8.01 -2.71
C PHE A 71 -5.74 -6.53 -2.79
N SER A 72 -4.49 -6.24 -3.13
CA SER A 72 -4.01 -4.85 -3.36
C SER A 72 -4.80 -4.15 -4.47
N ALA A 73 -5.07 -4.84 -5.59
CA ALA A 73 -5.88 -4.28 -6.67
C ALA A 73 -7.33 -3.99 -6.25
N ALA A 74 -7.92 -4.82 -5.37
CA ALA A 74 -9.26 -4.59 -4.84
C ALA A 74 -9.29 -3.39 -3.88
N LEU A 75 -8.30 -3.29 -2.98
CA LEU A 75 -8.13 -2.12 -2.10
C LEU A 75 -7.93 -0.84 -2.89
N PHE A 76 -7.10 -0.90 -3.93
CA PHE A 76 -6.86 0.24 -4.81
C PHE A 76 -8.16 0.74 -5.46
N LYS A 77 -9.01 -0.17 -5.97
CA LYS A 77 -10.32 0.20 -6.51
C LYS A 77 -11.22 0.87 -5.46
N LEU A 78 -11.18 0.39 -4.22
CA LEU A 78 -11.94 0.98 -3.12
C LEU A 78 -11.49 2.42 -2.81
N THR A 79 -10.18 2.68 -2.91
CA THR A 79 -9.59 4.00 -2.65
C THR A 79 -9.59 4.93 -3.87
N GLN A 80 -9.93 4.44 -5.06
CA GLN A 80 -9.95 5.24 -6.31
C GLN A 80 -10.82 6.51 -6.20
N GLY A 81 -11.95 6.45 -5.49
CA GLY A 81 -12.80 7.62 -5.23
C GLY A 81 -12.13 8.71 -4.40
N LEU A 82 -11.04 8.38 -3.69
CA LEU A 82 -10.24 9.34 -2.92
C LEU A 82 -9.18 10.03 -3.78
N HIS A 83 -8.85 9.49 -4.95
CA HIS A 83 -7.80 10.03 -5.84
C HIS A 83 -8.16 11.39 -6.44
N GLU A 84 -9.45 11.72 -6.59
CA GLU A 84 -9.84 13.06 -7.04
C GLU A 84 -9.43 14.16 -6.04
N ALA A 85 -9.33 13.81 -4.75
CA ALA A 85 -8.88 14.72 -3.70
C ALA A 85 -7.36 15.01 -3.74
N VAL A 86 -6.58 14.25 -4.54
CA VAL A 86 -5.11 14.28 -4.58
C VAL A 86 -4.57 15.09 -5.76
N ARG A 87 -5.43 15.70 -6.57
CA ARG A 87 -4.99 16.57 -7.67
C ARG A 87 -4.22 17.77 -7.14
N GLY A 88 -2.97 17.92 -7.61
CA GLY A 88 -2.07 19.01 -7.18
C GLY A 88 -1.26 18.68 -5.93
N ASP A 89 -1.48 17.53 -5.30
CA ASP A 89 -0.71 17.07 -4.14
C ASP A 89 0.73 16.68 -4.52
N VAL A 90 1.60 16.65 -3.53
CA VAL A 90 2.95 16.09 -3.64
C VAL A 90 2.89 14.61 -3.26
N ILE A 91 3.26 13.74 -4.21
CA ILE A 91 3.27 12.29 -4.03
C ILE A 91 4.70 11.85 -3.79
N ALA A 92 5.02 11.47 -2.55
CA ALA A 92 6.33 10.94 -2.19
C ALA A 92 6.38 9.43 -2.45
N ILE A 93 7.37 9.00 -3.24
CA ILE A 93 7.66 7.58 -3.47
C ILE A 93 8.89 7.20 -2.65
N ASP A 94 8.74 6.18 -1.80
CA ASP A 94 9.78 5.72 -0.90
C ASP A 94 9.74 4.20 -0.76
N GLY A 95 10.91 3.58 -0.65
CA GLY A 95 11.08 2.16 -0.40
C GLY A 95 11.34 1.86 1.08
N LYS A 96 10.57 0.94 1.66
CA LYS A 96 10.74 0.53 3.07
C LYS A 96 10.74 -0.97 3.25
N THR A 97 11.72 -1.47 4.02
CA THR A 97 11.70 -2.84 4.50
C THR A 97 10.88 -2.94 5.78
N LEU A 98 9.87 -3.81 5.77
CA LEU A 98 9.05 -4.07 6.95
C LEU A 98 9.83 -4.95 7.94
N ARG A 99 10.32 -4.35 9.02
CA ARG A 99 11.16 -5.02 10.03
C ARG A 99 10.52 -6.25 10.66
N GLY A 100 9.20 -6.27 10.84
CA GLY A 100 8.46 -7.40 11.41
C GLY A 100 8.34 -8.61 10.49
N THR A 101 8.78 -8.53 9.23
CA THR A 101 8.74 -9.60 8.25
C THR A 101 10.12 -10.25 8.03
N CYS A 102 11.16 -9.73 8.65
CA CYS A 102 12.50 -10.33 8.59
C CYS A 102 12.51 -11.66 9.35
N GLU A 103 13.20 -12.66 8.78
CA GLU A 103 13.51 -13.90 9.50
C GLU A 103 14.44 -13.60 10.70
N ARG A 104 14.51 -14.53 11.66
CA ARG A 104 15.31 -14.34 12.89
C ARG A 104 16.80 -14.16 12.63
N ASP A 105 17.29 -14.60 11.49
CA ASP A 105 18.67 -14.46 11.01
C ASP A 105 18.92 -13.12 10.27
N GLY A 106 17.90 -12.26 10.16
CA GLY A 106 17.98 -10.94 9.55
C GLY A 106 17.87 -10.91 8.02
N HIS A 107 17.59 -12.06 7.38
CA HIS A 107 17.39 -12.15 5.94
C HIS A 107 15.90 -12.11 5.57
N GLY A 108 15.57 -11.67 4.37
CA GLY A 108 14.26 -11.88 3.74
C GLY A 108 13.11 -10.96 4.18
N GLY A 109 13.35 -9.79 4.73
CA GLY A 109 12.28 -8.83 5.05
C GLY A 109 11.50 -8.36 3.82
N LEU A 110 10.17 -8.28 3.93
CA LEU A 110 9.32 -7.73 2.87
C LEU A 110 9.68 -6.27 2.61
N HIS A 111 10.16 -5.99 1.40
CA HIS A 111 10.45 -4.63 0.95
C HIS A 111 9.28 -4.10 0.12
N LEU A 112 8.81 -2.89 0.43
CA LEU A 112 7.67 -2.24 -0.23
C LEU A 112 8.10 -0.89 -0.79
N VAL A 113 7.74 -0.61 -2.04
CA VAL A 113 7.74 0.73 -2.58
C VAL A 113 6.33 1.31 -2.45
N THR A 114 6.22 2.47 -1.80
CA THR A 114 4.94 3.10 -1.47
C THR A 114 4.84 4.48 -2.11
N ALA A 115 3.63 4.87 -2.49
CA ALA A 115 3.29 6.22 -2.91
C ALA A 115 2.43 6.88 -1.83
N TRP A 116 2.91 7.98 -1.28
CA TRP A 116 2.29 8.72 -0.19
C TRP A 116 1.91 10.13 -0.63
N ALA A 117 0.63 10.47 -0.57
CA ALA A 117 0.13 11.82 -0.80
C ALA A 117 0.34 12.65 0.48
N THR A 118 1.15 13.69 0.40
CA THR A 118 1.68 14.38 1.58
C THR A 118 0.65 15.30 2.23
N GLU A 119 -0.18 15.98 1.46
CA GLU A 119 -1.21 16.89 1.98
C GLU A 119 -2.41 16.14 2.56
N THR A 120 -2.86 15.11 1.85
CA THR A 120 -4.01 14.30 2.29
C THR A 120 -3.64 13.21 3.29
N SER A 121 -2.34 12.95 3.50
CA SER A 121 -1.82 11.89 4.37
C SER A 121 -2.35 10.50 4.00
N LEU A 122 -2.46 10.22 2.71
CA LEU A 122 -2.97 8.95 2.18
C LEU A 122 -1.88 8.15 1.49
N THR A 123 -1.85 6.85 1.76
CA THR A 123 -1.11 5.89 0.93
C THR A 123 -1.94 5.57 -0.31
N LEU A 124 -1.47 6.01 -1.48
CA LEU A 124 -2.18 5.83 -2.75
C LEU A 124 -1.97 4.46 -3.36
N GLY A 125 -0.85 3.83 -3.07
CA GLY A 125 -0.52 2.50 -3.58
C GLY A 125 0.78 1.98 -2.99
N MET A 126 0.99 0.66 -3.13
CA MET A 126 2.22 0.00 -2.76
C MET A 126 2.49 -1.20 -3.66
N VAL A 127 3.76 -1.44 -3.93
CA VAL A 127 4.23 -2.60 -4.72
C VAL A 127 5.30 -3.31 -3.92
N PRO A 128 5.19 -4.63 -3.69
CA PRO A 128 6.26 -5.39 -3.09
C PRO A 128 7.42 -5.57 -4.08
N CYS A 129 8.65 -5.50 -3.58
CA CYS A 129 9.83 -5.91 -4.31
C CYS A 129 10.68 -6.86 -3.48
N ASP A 130 11.36 -7.79 -4.15
CA ASP A 130 12.06 -8.90 -3.48
C ASP A 130 13.28 -8.40 -2.70
N GLU A 131 13.93 -7.34 -3.19
CA GLU A 131 15.11 -6.74 -2.57
C GLU A 131 15.13 -5.23 -2.80
N LYS A 132 15.88 -4.51 -1.96
CA LYS A 132 16.08 -3.07 -2.09
C LYS A 132 16.68 -2.66 -3.45
N SER A 133 17.49 -3.52 -4.06
CA SER A 133 18.05 -3.32 -5.40
C SER A 133 17.01 -3.29 -6.52
N ASN A 134 15.81 -3.82 -6.28
CA ASN A 134 14.73 -3.91 -7.25
C ASN A 134 13.74 -2.74 -7.18
N GLU A 135 13.96 -1.73 -6.33
CA GLU A 135 13.09 -0.54 -6.23
C GLU A 135 12.92 0.16 -7.59
N ILE A 136 14.02 0.27 -8.37
CA ILE A 136 14.00 0.88 -9.71
C ILE A 136 13.01 0.18 -10.65
N ALA A 137 12.82 -1.13 -10.49
CA ALA A 137 11.84 -1.89 -11.28
C ALA A 137 10.41 -1.76 -10.72
N ALA A 138 10.26 -1.64 -9.40
CA ALA A 138 8.95 -1.53 -8.75
C ALA A 138 8.32 -0.13 -8.90
N ILE A 139 9.12 0.94 -8.99
CA ILE A 139 8.63 2.31 -9.17
C ILE A 139 7.76 2.45 -10.43
N PRO A 140 8.16 2.00 -11.63
CA PRO A 140 7.31 2.05 -12.82
C PRO A 140 5.99 1.30 -12.68
N GLU A 141 5.99 0.13 -12.01
CA GLU A 141 4.76 -0.60 -11.72
C GLU A 141 3.81 0.21 -10.83
N LEU A 142 4.36 0.83 -9.78
CA LEU A 142 3.57 1.66 -8.87
C LEU A 142 3.00 2.88 -9.59
N LEU A 143 3.82 3.60 -10.38
CA LEU A 143 3.38 4.76 -11.15
C LEU A 143 2.26 4.42 -12.16
N ALA A 144 2.29 3.21 -12.74
CA ALA A 144 1.25 2.76 -13.66
C ALA A 144 -0.12 2.51 -12.99
N LEU A 145 -0.15 2.31 -11.69
CA LEU A 145 -1.38 2.11 -10.92
C LEU A 145 -2.06 3.44 -10.52
N LEU A 146 -1.34 4.57 -10.60
CA LEU A 146 -1.78 5.85 -10.05
C LEU A 146 -2.29 6.80 -11.15
N ASP A 147 -3.29 7.62 -10.85
CA ASP A 147 -3.62 8.81 -11.64
C ASP A 147 -2.82 10.00 -11.09
N LEU A 148 -1.72 10.34 -11.78
CA LEU A 148 -0.77 11.36 -11.35
C LEU A 148 -1.05 12.73 -11.96
N LYS A 149 -2.10 12.88 -12.76
CA LYS A 149 -2.36 14.12 -13.51
C LYS A 149 -2.38 15.35 -12.62
N GLY A 150 -1.45 16.27 -12.86
CA GLY A 150 -1.33 17.55 -12.13
C GLY A 150 -0.63 17.44 -10.77
N ALA A 151 -0.24 16.23 -10.33
CA ALA A 151 0.53 16.03 -9.11
C ALA A 151 2.02 16.28 -9.32
N THR A 152 2.76 16.44 -8.24
CA THR A 152 4.22 16.48 -8.23
C THR A 152 4.76 15.23 -7.54
N VAL A 153 5.46 14.38 -8.27
CA VAL A 153 6.06 13.14 -7.74
C VAL A 153 7.46 13.43 -7.24
N THR A 154 7.74 13.04 -5.99
CA THR A 154 9.09 13.14 -5.42
C THR A 154 9.67 11.74 -5.19
N ILE A 155 10.90 11.53 -5.63
CA ILE A 155 11.61 10.25 -5.49
C ILE A 155 13.05 10.56 -5.08
N ASP A 156 13.64 9.68 -4.29
CA ASP A 156 15.05 9.77 -3.89
C ASP A 156 15.99 9.53 -5.09
N ALA A 157 17.30 9.63 -4.84
CA ALA A 157 18.31 9.53 -5.89
C ALA A 157 18.34 8.16 -6.59
N MET A 158 17.86 7.08 -5.97
CA MET A 158 17.81 5.77 -6.60
C MET A 158 16.80 5.76 -7.76
N GLY A 159 15.69 6.45 -7.60
CA GLY A 159 14.67 6.63 -8.64
C GLY A 159 14.98 7.72 -9.67
N CYS A 160 16.14 8.38 -9.61
CA CYS A 160 16.57 9.36 -10.60
C CYS A 160 17.00 8.67 -11.90
N GLN A 161 16.00 8.25 -12.69
CA GLN A 161 16.16 7.53 -13.95
C GLN A 161 15.34 8.21 -15.05
N VAL A 162 15.91 8.29 -16.26
CA VAL A 162 15.26 8.93 -17.42
C VAL A 162 13.89 8.29 -17.71
N ALA A 163 13.81 6.97 -17.67
CA ALA A 163 12.56 6.24 -17.94
C ALA A 163 11.46 6.57 -16.93
N ILE A 164 11.81 6.71 -15.64
CA ILE A 164 10.87 7.08 -14.58
C ILE A 164 10.40 8.52 -14.78
N ALA A 165 11.31 9.46 -15.04
CA ALA A 165 10.98 10.85 -15.32
C ALA A 165 10.03 10.98 -16.54
N GLN A 166 10.30 10.22 -17.60
CA GLN A 166 9.46 10.20 -18.80
C GLN A 166 8.07 9.67 -18.49
N GLN A 167 7.95 8.54 -17.75
CA GLN A 167 6.67 7.97 -17.38
C GLN A 167 5.80 8.95 -16.56
N ILE A 168 6.41 9.69 -15.62
CA ILE A 168 5.71 10.72 -14.85
C ILE A 168 5.20 11.84 -15.78
N ARG A 169 6.03 12.29 -16.71
CA ARG A 169 5.65 13.33 -17.68
C ARG A 169 4.53 12.88 -18.62
N ASP A 170 4.57 11.62 -19.07
CA ASP A 170 3.54 11.05 -19.95
C ASP A 170 2.16 11.01 -19.28
N GLN A 171 2.14 10.87 -17.95
CA GLN A 171 0.93 10.97 -17.11
C GLN A 171 0.53 12.44 -16.78
N LYS A 172 1.19 13.44 -17.39
CA LYS A 172 0.92 14.87 -17.17
C LYS A 172 1.15 15.30 -15.72
N ALA A 173 2.13 14.71 -15.07
CA ALA A 173 2.61 15.07 -13.73
C ALA A 173 3.96 15.80 -13.79
N HIS A 174 4.32 16.40 -12.67
CA HIS A 174 5.63 17.00 -12.42
C HIS A 174 6.48 16.06 -11.58
N TYR A 175 7.80 16.27 -11.55
CA TYR A 175 8.68 15.49 -10.70
C TYR A 175 9.75 16.36 -10.03
N VAL A 176 10.18 15.90 -8.85
CA VAL A 176 11.39 16.33 -8.16
C VAL A 176 12.16 15.05 -7.82
N LEU A 177 13.30 14.85 -8.47
CA LEU A 177 14.14 13.68 -8.28
C LEU A 177 15.40 14.06 -7.52
N GLY A 178 15.75 13.28 -6.51
CA GLY A 178 17.01 13.43 -5.79
C GLY A 178 18.18 13.17 -6.75
N LEU A 179 19.25 13.94 -6.66
CA LEU A 179 20.46 13.77 -7.46
C LEU A 179 21.64 13.44 -6.55
N LYS A 180 22.38 12.39 -6.89
CA LYS A 180 23.60 11.96 -6.18
C LYS A 180 24.61 11.39 -7.18
N GLY A 181 25.73 10.89 -6.70
CA GLY A 181 26.80 10.32 -7.50
C GLY A 181 26.44 9.11 -8.40
N ASN A 182 25.23 8.55 -8.26
CA ASN A 182 24.69 7.57 -9.21
C ASN A 182 24.38 8.16 -10.60
N GLN A 183 24.34 9.49 -10.71
CA GLN A 183 24.17 10.28 -11.93
C GLN A 183 25.28 11.33 -11.99
N SER A 184 26.55 10.90 -12.02
CA SER A 184 27.72 11.78 -11.86
C SER A 184 27.80 12.89 -12.88
N GLY A 185 27.55 12.58 -14.17
CA GLY A 185 27.59 13.60 -15.23
C GLY A 185 26.55 14.70 -15.04
N LEU A 186 25.32 14.35 -14.67
CA LEU A 186 24.27 15.34 -14.38
C LEU A 186 24.57 16.12 -13.10
N LEU A 187 25.16 15.47 -12.09
CA LEU A 187 25.57 16.12 -10.85
C LEU A 187 26.67 17.17 -11.11
N GLU A 188 27.70 16.83 -11.90
CA GLU A 188 28.77 17.74 -12.28
C GLU A 188 28.27 18.96 -13.06
N GLU A 189 27.33 18.74 -14.00
CA GLU A 189 26.67 19.85 -14.72
C GLU A 189 25.91 20.79 -13.77
N MET A 190 25.17 20.24 -12.80
CA MET A 190 24.40 21.03 -11.83
C MET A 190 25.30 21.78 -10.86
N GLU A 191 26.44 21.23 -10.45
CA GLU A 191 27.42 21.88 -9.56
C GLU A 191 28.20 23.01 -10.29
N SER A 192 28.22 22.99 -11.62
CA SER A 192 28.90 23.99 -12.45
C SER A 192 28.05 25.22 -12.79
N LEU A 193 26.75 25.20 -12.45
CA LEU A 193 25.80 26.30 -12.63
C LEU A 193 25.82 27.29 -11.47
#